data_80f806058ec6e723083721fc07ec37cf
#
_entry.id   80f806058ec6e723083721fc07ec37cf
#
_cell.length_a   1.000
_cell.length_b   1.000
_cell.length_c   1.000
_cell.angle_alpha   90.00
_cell.angle_beta   90.00
_cell.angle_gamma   90.00
#
_symmetry.space_group_name_H-M   'P 1'
#
loop_
_entity.id
_entity.type
_entity.pdbx_description
1 polymer ?
#
loop_
_entity_poly.entity_id
_entity_poly.type
_entity_poly.pdbx_seq_one_letter_code
_entity_poly.pdbx_strand_id
1 'polypeptide(L)'
;MIDRQKVRRTNPTMFSDCELTQMRSSRRDLLFAAPGAIAAAMVSGSSSVRAAAPIARLAGSHMKLSLAAYSFDRYLIKRGTPEQVAAAKMTIEQFIDYCAEINLDGTELTSYYFPIDIPPEYLASLKERCFRLGLDISGTAIGNDFCLPEGPKRNQNLMMCREWIDHAAMLGAPVIRIFAGSVPAGDSEEAARERCVAGINESLDYASQRGVFLALENHGGITSTSEQILKIIEGVKASPWFGVNLDGGNFKTPDPYFDLERIAPYTINAQLKATVFPNGIAEKADLQRVIAILKRANYRGYVVLEYEDQEDPRTAIPTLIQKMRDAIHSQES
;
A
#
# COMPACT_ATOMS: atom_id res chain seq x y z
N MET A 1 -42.93 -45.63 32.39
CA MET A 1 -42.44 -45.91 33.76
C MET A 1 -41.25 -45.01 33.97
N ILE A 2 -41.50 -43.93 34.70
CA ILE A 2 -40.87 -43.53 35.97
C ILE A 2 -39.38 -43.20 35.74
N ASP A 3 -38.81 -42.03 36.01
CA ASP A 3 -39.05 -41.16 37.19
C ASP A 3 -38.56 -39.74 36.92
N ARG A 4 -39.27 -38.77 37.49
CA ARG A 4 -38.90 -37.35 37.66
C ARG A 4 -38.33 -37.19 39.03
N GLN A 5 -37.18 -36.56 39.21
CA GLN A 5 -36.83 -35.80 40.43
C GLN A 5 -35.68 -34.86 40.12
N LYS A 6 -35.87 -33.68 40.32
CA LYS A 6 -35.89 -32.60 41.34
C LYS A 6 -34.80 -31.57 41.05
N VAL A 7 -35.28 -30.45 40.60
CA VAL A 7 -34.62 -29.12 40.64
C VAL A 7 -34.39 -28.74 42.10
N ARG A 8 -33.18 -28.37 42.45
CA ARG A 8 -32.87 -27.51 43.61
C ARG A 8 -32.35 -26.15 43.13
N ARG A 9 -33.19 -25.14 43.40
CA ARG A 9 -32.80 -23.72 43.37
C ARG A 9 -31.99 -23.44 44.62
N THR A 10 -30.86 -22.78 44.48
CA THR A 10 -30.21 -22.04 45.56
C THR A 10 -30.04 -20.59 45.12
N ASN A 11 -30.53 -19.71 45.98
CA ASN A 11 -30.59 -18.26 45.87
C ASN A 11 -29.21 -17.60 46.17
N PRO A 12 -29.01 -16.32 45.79
CA PRO A 12 -27.72 -15.65 45.77
C PRO A 12 -27.38 -15.01 47.11
N THR A 13 -26.11 -14.99 47.45
CA THR A 13 -25.57 -14.20 48.55
C THR A 13 -24.75 -13.04 48.04
N MET A 14 -25.22 -11.87 48.33
CA MET A 14 -24.58 -10.60 48.70
C MET A 14 -23.05 -10.49 48.49
N PHE A 15 -22.67 -9.52 47.70
CA PHE A 15 -21.42 -8.81 47.93
C PHE A 15 -21.69 -7.39 48.38
N SER A 16 -21.04 -7.05 49.48
CA SER A 16 -21.14 -5.82 50.22
C SER A 16 -20.45 -4.64 49.53
N ASP A 17 -21.03 -3.47 49.76
CA ASP A 17 -20.57 -2.14 49.44
C ASP A 17 -19.10 -1.90 49.85
N CYS A 18 -18.30 -1.36 48.93
CA CYS A 18 -17.06 -0.72 49.27
C CYS A 18 -17.10 0.76 48.81
N GLU A 19 -16.86 1.61 49.73
CA GLU A 19 -17.03 3.03 49.82
C GLU A 19 -16.44 3.86 48.67
N LEU A 20 -17.29 4.71 48.08
CA LEU A 20 -16.91 5.87 47.28
C LEU A 20 -16.57 7.04 48.18
N THR A 21 -15.30 7.29 48.41
CA THR A 21 -14.83 8.51 49.07
C THR A 21 -14.83 9.67 48.07
N GLN A 22 -15.80 10.55 48.22
CA GLN A 22 -15.89 11.82 47.51
C GLN A 22 -14.82 12.80 48.06
N MET A 23 -13.86 13.15 47.22
CA MET A 23 -13.07 14.38 47.40
C MET A 23 -13.81 15.56 46.77
N ARG A 24 -14.53 16.31 47.57
CA ARG A 24 -15.00 17.66 47.26
C ARG A 24 -13.85 18.64 47.44
N SER A 25 -13.29 19.20 46.34
CA SER A 25 -12.45 20.38 46.43
C SER A 25 -13.30 21.64 46.33
N SER A 26 -13.15 22.49 47.36
CA SER A 26 -13.84 23.74 47.57
C SER A 26 -13.48 24.80 46.52
N ARG A 27 -14.51 25.39 45.89
CA ARG A 27 -14.39 26.67 45.17
C ARG A 27 -14.44 27.82 46.17
N ARG A 28 -13.28 28.35 46.56
CA ARG A 28 -13.09 29.72 47.13
C ARG A 28 -11.61 29.84 47.43
N ASP A 29 -10.96 30.66 46.58
CA ASP A 29 -9.80 31.51 46.88
C ASP A 29 -9.01 31.70 45.57
N LEU A 30 -9.37 32.72 44.83
CA LEU A 30 -8.52 33.39 43.86
C LEU A 30 -9.21 34.69 43.41
N LEU A 31 -9.10 35.70 44.25
CA LEU A 31 -9.26 37.09 43.86
C LEU A 31 -8.00 37.84 44.30
N PHE A 32 -7.42 38.61 43.37
CA PHE A 32 -6.31 39.57 43.44
C PHE A 32 -4.99 39.09 42.80
N ALA A 33 -4.89 39.35 41.49
CA ALA A 33 -3.64 39.77 40.88
C ALA A 33 -3.94 40.69 39.69
N ALA A 34 -3.13 41.72 39.56
CA ALA A 34 -3.28 42.92 38.74
C ALA A 34 -3.27 42.70 37.21
N PRO A 35 -3.74 43.69 36.41
CA PRO A 35 -3.78 43.59 34.94
C PRO A 35 -2.38 43.81 34.34
N GLY A 36 -1.71 42.72 33.99
CA GLY A 36 -0.52 42.76 33.15
C GLY A 36 -0.97 42.70 31.69
N ALA A 37 -0.56 43.67 30.87
CA ALA A 37 -0.82 43.75 29.43
C ALA A 37 -0.32 42.47 28.74
N ILE A 38 -1.24 41.62 28.24
CA ILE A 38 -0.92 40.51 27.34
C ILE A 38 -0.79 41.15 25.95
N ALA A 39 0.42 41.42 25.52
CA ALA A 39 0.73 41.66 24.12
C ALA A 39 0.42 40.35 23.36
N ALA A 40 -0.68 40.33 22.63
CA ALA A 40 -0.99 39.27 21.66
C ALA A 40 0.06 39.34 20.55
N ALA A 41 1.13 38.59 20.67
CA ALA A 41 1.99 38.25 19.56
C ALA A 41 1.14 37.42 18.60
N MET A 42 0.60 38.04 17.55
CA MET A 42 0.11 37.34 16.37
C MET A 42 1.33 36.64 15.73
N VAL A 43 1.57 35.39 16.16
CA VAL A 43 2.42 34.50 15.41
C VAL A 43 1.63 34.19 14.14
N SER A 44 1.96 34.92 13.06
CA SER A 44 1.60 34.53 11.69
C SER A 44 2.34 33.22 11.42
N GLY A 45 1.76 32.12 11.89
CA GLY A 45 2.20 30.79 11.54
C GLY A 45 1.89 30.59 10.05
N SER A 46 2.84 30.91 9.18
CA SER A 46 2.89 30.28 7.87
C SER A 46 2.99 28.79 8.16
N SER A 47 1.88 28.09 7.97
CA SER A 47 1.84 26.61 7.96
C SER A 47 2.71 26.18 6.79
N SER A 48 4.01 26.04 6.98
CA SER A 48 4.86 25.39 6.01
C SER A 48 4.30 23.98 5.89
N VAL A 49 3.73 23.65 4.75
CA VAL A 49 3.33 22.27 4.43
C VAL A 49 4.61 21.45 4.53
N ARG A 50 4.74 20.63 5.57
CA ARG A 50 5.90 19.75 5.68
C ARG A 50 5.82 18.72 4.57
N ALA A 51 6.92 18.53 3.85
CA ALA A 51 7.07 17.46 2.88
C ALA A 51 6.93 16.07 3.52
N ALA A 52 6.59 15.07 2.74
CA ALA A 52 6.61 13.69 3.18
C ALA A 52 8.06 13.30 3.57
N ALA A 53 8.21 12.70 4.73
CA ALA A 53 9.50 12.33 5.31
C ALA A 53 9.77 10.82 5.17
N PRO A 54 11.04 10.39 5.25
CA PRO A 54 11.37 8.98 5.40
C PRO A 54 10.56 8.32 6.52
N ILE A 55 10.19 7.07 6.31
CA ILE A 55 9.33 6.35 7.26
C ILE A 55 10.15 5.93 8.47
N ALA A 56 9.80 6.45 9.64
CA ALA A 56 10.41 6.05 10.90
C ALA A 56 10.02 4.60 11.23
N ARG A 57 11.02 3.71 11.36
CA ARG A 57 10.83 2.30 11.67
C ARG A 57 11.64 1.88 12.87
N LEU A 58 11.18 0.83 13.54
CA LEU A 58 12.00 0.10 14.50
C LEU A 58 13.16 -0.56 13.76
N ALA A 59 14.30 -0.73 14.44
CA ALA A 59 15.44 -1.42 13.87
C ALA A 59 15.09 -2.87 13.51
N GLY A 60 15.71 -3.36 12.46
CA GLY A 60 15.50 -4.69 11.92
C GLY A 60 14.34 -4.76 10.91
N SER A 61 14.63 -5.33 9.77
CA SER A 61 13.65 -5.60 8.72
C SER A 61 12.73 -6.76 9.10
N HIS A 62 11.52 -6.77 8.56
CA HIS A 62 10.61 -7.91 8.63
C HIS A 62 9.80 -7.94 7.34
N MET A 63 10.04 -8.93 6.52
CA MET A 63 9.46 -9.03 5.19
C MET A 63 8.62 -10.28 5.05
N LYS A 64 7.46 -10.12 4.41
CA LYS A 64 6.54 -11.19 4.03
C LYS A 64 6.53 -11.31 2.51
N LEU A 65 6.32 -12.51 1.98
CA LEU A 65 6.26 -12.76 0.54
C LEU A 65 4.84 -12.67 0.00
N SER A 66 4.72 -12.03 -1.15
CA SER A 66 3.47 -11.93 -1.89
C SER A 66 3.72 -12.07 -3.40
N LEU A 67 2.64 -12.21 -4.17
CA LEU A 67 2.67 -12.29 -5.63
C LEU A 67 1.64 -11.32 -6.21
N ALA A 68 2.04 -10.53 -7.22
CA ALA A 68 1.13 -9.66 -7.94
C ALA A 68 0.35 -10.47 -9.00
N ALA A 69 -0.96 -10.25 -9.08
CA ALA A 69 -1.81 -10.84 -10.13
C ALA A 69 -1.31 -10.49 -11.54
N TYR A 70 -0.60 -9.37 -11.70
CA TYR A 70 0.04 -8.99 -12.96
C TYR A 70 1.02 -10.03 -13.48
N SER A 71 1.62 -10.85 -12.62
CA SER A 71 2.47 -11.99 -12.99
C SER A 71 1.76 -13.02 -13.90
N PHE A 72 0.42 -13.02 -13.88
CA PHE A 72 -0.42 -13.88 -14.70
C PHE A 72 -1.20 -13.11 -15.77
N ASP A 73 -0.69 -11.96 -16.25
CA ASP A 73 -1.34 -11.12 -17.27
C ASP A 73 -1.80 -11.91 -18.52
N ARG A 74 -1.02 -12.92 -18.90
CA ARG A 74 -1.33 -13.82 -20.05
C ARG A 74 -2.45 -14.82 -19.79
N TYR A 75 -2.87 -14.98 -18.55
CA TYR A 75 -3.89 -15.94 -18.10
C TYR A 75 -5.17 -15.25 -17.66
N LEU A 76 -5.05 -14.04 -17.13
CA LEU A 76 -6.14 -13.22 -16.62
C LEU A 76 -6.70 -12.32 -17.73
N ILE A 77 -7.95 -11.88 -17.60
CA ILE A 77 -8.59 -10.96 -18.54
C ILE A 77 -8.71 -9.57 -17.90
N LYS A 78 -8.23 -8.55 -18.63
CA LYS A 78 -8.31 -7.16 -18.18
C LYS A 78 -9.70 -6.60 -18.46
N ARG A 79 -10.37 -6.10 -17.40
CA ARG A 79 -11.64 -5.36 -17.46
C ARG A 79 -12.71 -6.05 -18.33
N GLY A 80 -12.83 -7.36 -18.19
CA GLY A 80 -13.84 -8.14 -18.89
C GLY A 80 -15.22 -8.03 -18.26
N THR A 81 -16.26 -8.44 -19.01
CA THR A 81 -17.54 -8.74 -18.39
C THR A 81 -17.38 -9.92 -17.41
N PRO A 82 -18.31 -10.13 -16.45
CA PRO A 82 -18.24 -11.28 -15.55
C PRO A 82 -18.06 -12.62 -16.30
N GLU A 83 -18.75 -12.80 -17.43
CA GLU A 83 -18.65 -14.02 -18.26
C GLU A 83 -17.25 -14.15 -18.90
N GLN A 84 -16.65 -13.06 -19.36
CA GLN A 84 -15.31 -13.07 -19.94
C GLN A 84 -14.26 -13.40 -18.86
N VAL A 85 -14.37 -12.80 -17.69
CA VAL A 85 -13.46 -13.06 -16.57
C VAL A 85 -13.58 -14.53 -16.13
N ALA A 86 -14.79 -15.07 -16.06
CA ALA A 86 -15.02 -16.49 -15.72
C ALA A 86 -14.48 -17.46 -16.78
N ALA A 87 -14.40 -17.04 -18.05
CA ALA A 87 -13.86 -17.82 -19.16
C ALA A 87 -12.34 -17.66 -19.37
N ALA A 88 -11.65 -16.87 -18.53
CA ALA A 88 -10.21 -16.70 -18.58
C ALA A 88 -9.47 -18.02 -18.32
N LYS A 89 -8.19 -18.12 -18.75
CA LYS A 89 -7.34 -19.27 -18.43
C LYS A 89 -7.10 -19.42 -16.92
N MET A 90 -7.22 -18.32 -16.18
CA MET A 90 -7.14 -18.23 -14.71
C MET A 90 -8.09 -17.13 -14.26
N THR A 91 -8.85 -17.35 -13.19
CA THR A 91 -9.62 -16.32 -12.50
C THR A 91 -8.82 -15.76 -11.31
N ILE A 92 -9.29 -14.65 -10.71
CA ILE A 92 -8.67 -14.10 -9.49
C ILE A 92 -8.72 -15.13 -8.35
N GLU A 93 -9.80 -15.88 -8.21
CA GLU A 93 -9.93 -16.92 -7.19
C GLU A 93 -8.90 -18.02 -7.36
N GLN A 94 -8.67 -18.47 -8.60
CA GLN A 94 -7.64 -19.46 -8.92
C GLN A 94 -6.22 -18.91 -8.73
N PHE A 95 -6.03 -17.61 -8.95
CA PHE A 95 -4.77 -16.96 -8.65
C PHE A 95 -4.51 -16.91 -7.13
N ILE A 96 -5.53 -16.62 -6.33
CA ILE A 96 -5.44 -16.67 -4.86
C ILE A 96 -5.09 -18.08 -4.39
N ASP A 97 -5.75 -19.11 -4.95
CA ASP A 97 -5.45 -20.52 -4.63
C ASP A 97 -4.00 -20.85 -4.94
N TYR A 98 -3.51 -20.44 -6.10
CA TYR A 98 -2.11 -20.64 -6.50
C TYR A 98 -1.13 -19.98 -5.51
N CYS A 99 -1.42 -18.77 -5.03
CA CYS A 99 -0.58 -18.14 -4.01
C CYS A 99 -0.50 -18.97 -2.72
N ALA A 100 -1.60 -19.59 -2.30
CA ALA A 100 -1.62 -20.49 -1.17
C ALA A 100 -0.85 -21.80 -1.45
N GLU A 101 -1.01 -22.40 -2.64
CA GLU A 101 -0.31 -23.61 -3.05
C GLU A 101 1.22 -23.48 -2.99
N ILE A 102 1.76 -22.28 -3.32
CA ILE A 102 3.21 -22.03 -3.25
C ILE A 102 3.66 -21.40 -1.92
N ASN A 103 2.82 -21.49 -0.88
CA ASN A 103 3.09 -21.04 0.48
C ASN A 103 3.56 -19.58 0.58
N LEU A 104 2.79 -18.67 0.01
CA LEU A 104 2.98 -17.23 0.20
C LEU A 104 2.26 -16.73 1.46
N ASP A 105 2.72 -15.58 1.98
CA ASP A 105 2.06 -14.89 3.09
C ASP A 105 0.90 -14.01 2.60
N GLY A 106 0.91 -13.60 1.32
CA GLY A 106 -0.10 -12.72 0.76
C GLY A 106 -0.22 -12.77 -0.75
N THR A 107 -1.21 -12.02 -1.24
CA THR A 107 -1.50 -11.85 -2.66
C THR A 107 -1.79 -10.39 -2.96
N GLU A 108 -1.27 -9.84 -4.06
CA GLU A 108 -1.59 -8.50 -4.54
C GLU A 108 -2.60 -8.58 -5.68
N LEU A 109 -3.80 -8.05 -5.46
CA LEU A 109 -4.91 -8.14 -6.40
C LEU A 109 -4.96 -6.89 -7.28
N THR A 110 -4.27 -6.93 -8.43
CA THR A 110 -4.22 -5.81 -9.40
C THR A 110 -5.61 -5.53 -9.98
N SER A 111 -6.03 -4.25 -9.94
CA SER A 111 -7.36 -3.79 -10.38
C SER A 111 -7.73 -4.17 -11.81
N TYR A 112 -6.74 -4.40 -12.66
CA TYR A 112 -6.93 -4.65 -14.08
C TYR A 112 -7.73 -5.91 -14.38
N TYR A 113 -7.73 -6.88 -13.47
CA TYR A 113 -8.31 -8.22 -13.66
C TYR A 113 -9.66 -8.40 -12.98
N PHE A 114 -10.16 -7.34 -12.35
CA PHE A 114 -11.52 -7.31 -11.84
C PHE A 114 -12.51 -7.07 -12.98
N PRO A 115 -13.76 -7.58 -12.87
CA PRO A 115 -14.81 -7.26 -13.82
C PRO A 115 -15.09 -5.75 -13.86
N ILE A 116 -15.72 -5.28 -14.93
CA ILE A 116 -16.07 -3.85 -15.10
C ILE A 116 -16.96 -3.39 -13.93
N ASP A 117 -17.96 -4.19 -13.58
CA ASP A 117 -18.84 -3.94 -12.44
C ASP A 117 -18.41 -4.86 -11.30
N ILE A 118 -18.02 -4.27 -10.18
CA ILE A 118 -17.51 -5.00 -9.00
C ILE A 118 -18.56 -4.94 -7.90
N PRO A 119 -19.41 -5.96 -7.73
CA PRO A 119 -20.37 -5.97 -6.64
C PRO A 119 -19.64 -6.15 -5.27
N PRO A 120 -20.14 -5.52 -4.20
CA PRO A 120 -19.56 -5.64 -2.87
C PRO A 120 -19.39 -7.09 -2.38
N GLU A 121 -20.31 -7.96 -2.76
CA GLU A 121 -20.29 -9.38 -2.42
C GLU A 121 -19.12 -10.11 -3.04
N TYR A 122 -18.68 -9.68 -4.23
CA TYR A 122 -17.50 -10.23 -4.89
C TYR A 122 -16.22 -9.89 -4.11
N LEU A 123 -16.06 -8.63 -3.69
CA LEU A 123 -14.92 -8.23 -2.86
C LEU A 123 -14.91 -8.98 -1.52
N ALA A 124 -16.09 -9.14 -0.89
CA ALA A 124 -16.22 -9.87 0.35
C ALA A 124 -15.85 -11.36 0.19
N SER A 125 -16.24 -11.99 -0.92
CA SER A 125 -15.91 -13.40 -1.21
C SER A 125 -14.40 -13.61 -1.41
N LEU A 126 -13.71 -12.69 -2.09
CA LEU A 126 -12.25 -12.75 -2.25
C LEU A 126 -11.53 -12.59 -0.90
N LYS A 127 -12.00 -11.68 -0.06
CA LYS A 127 -11.47 -11.50 1.30
C LYS A 127 -11.68 -12.75 2.16
N GLU A 128 -12.87 -13.34 2.12
CA GLU A 128 -13.18 -14.60 2.83
C GLU A 128 -12.26 -15.73 2.36
N ARG A 129 -12.06 -15.86 1.02
CA ARG A 129 -11.20 -16.87 0.43
C ARG A 129 -9.77 -16.72 0.92
N CYS A 130 -9.18 -15.53 0.85
CA CYS A 130 -7.84 -15.27 1.35
C CYS A 130 -7.71 -15.63 2.83
N PHE A 131 -8.66 -15.20 3.67
CA PHE A 131 -8.65 -15.49 5.09
C PHE A 131 -8.67 -16.99 5.39
N ARG A 132 -9.50 -17.77 4.69
CA ARG A 132 -9.56 -19.23 4.86
C ARG A 132 -8.30 -19.95 4.41
N LEU A 133 -7.58 -19.40 3.45
CA LEU A 133 -6.32 -19.93 2.93
C LEU A 133 -5.10 -19.45 3.74
N GLY A 134 -5.31 -18.61 4.76
CA GLY A 134 -4.23 -18.04 5.56
C GLY A 134 -3.40 -17.00 4.82
N LEU A 135 -3.97 -16.38 3.78
CA LEU A 135 -3.33 -15.32 2.99
C LEU A 135 -3.82 -13.93 3.43
N ASP A 136 -2.90 -12.98 3.51
CA ASP A 136 -3.25 -11.57 3.53
C ASP A 136 -3.51 -11.06 2.10
N ILE A 137 -4.38 -10.07 1.92
CA ILE A 137 -4.38 -9.28 0.69
C ILE A 137 -3.35 -8.17 0.90
N SER A 138 -2.15 -8.32 0.33
CA SER A 138 -1.00 -7.45 0.58
C SER A 138 -1.17 -6.04 0.01
N GLY A 139 -1.96 -5.90 -1.04
CA GLY A 139 -2.24 -4.62 -1.70
C GLY A 139 -3.07 -4.78 -2.96
N THR A 140 -3.32 -3.65 -3.59
CA THR A 140 -3.88 -3.54 -4.94
C THR A 140 -3.04 -2.58 -5.79
N ALA A 141 -3.33 -2.50 -7.09
CA ALA A 141 -2.66 -1.60 -8.01
C ALA A 141 -3.64 -1.02 -9.02
N ILE A 142 -3.55 0.27 -9.34
CA ILE A 142 -4.38 0.96 -10.32
C ILE A 142 -3.54 1.60 -11.44
N GLY A 143 -4.16 1.79 -12.61
CA GLY A 143 -3.52 2.42 -13.79
C GLY A 143 -3.98 3.86 -13.97
N ASN A 144 -3.67 4.73 -13.01
CA ASN A 144 -3.97 6.15 -13.04
C ASN A 144 -2.87 6.96 -13.73
N ASP A 145 -3.23 8.19 -14.12
CA ASP A 145 -2.30 9.23 -14.57
C ASP A 145 -2.70 10.57 -13.91
N PHE A 146 -1.90 11.03 -12.96
CA PHE A 146 -2.12 12.29 -12.26
C PHE A 146 -1.48 13.51 -12.95
N CYS A 147 -0.67 13.30 -14.01
CA CYS A 147 -0.05 14.38 -14.78
C CYS A 147 -1.04 15.09 -15.72
N LEU A 148 -2.21 14.51 -15.94
CA LEU A 148 -3.20 15.04 -16.86
C LEU A 148 -3.63 16.47 -16.50
N PRO A 149 -3.79 17.37 -17.50
CA PRO A 149 -4.33 18.71 -17.26
C PRO A 149 -5.78 18.65 -16.80
N GLU A 150 -6.26 19.78 -16.23
CA GLU A 150 -7.65 19.93 -15.83
C GLU A 150 -8.61 19.53 -16.96
N GLY A 151 -9.63 18.76 -16.61
CA GLY A 151 -10.64 18.31 -17.55
C GLY A 151 -11.18 16.90 -17.26
N PRO A 152 -12.05 16.38 -18.15
CA PRO A 152 -12.78 15.13 -17.92
C PRO A 152 -11.88 13.92 -17.65
N LYS A 153 -10.73 13.82 -18.34
CA LYS A 153 -9.79 12.69 -18.17
C LYS A 153 -9.14 12.70 -16.78
N ARG A 154 -8.70 13.89 -16.30
CA ARG A 154 -8.16 14.03 -14.94
C ARG A 154 -9.22 13.66 -13.90
N ASN A 155 -10.43 14.18 -14.05
CA ASN A 155 -11.52 13.87 -13.11
C ASN A 155 -11.85 12.38 -13.08
N GLN A 156 -11.85 11.71 -14.23
CA GLN A 156 -12.04 10.26 -14.31
C GLN A 156 -10.95 9.49 -13.57
N ASN A 157 -9.68 9.91 -13.68
CA ASN A 157 -8.57 9.27 -12.94
C ASN A 157 -8.70 9.46 -11.42
N LEU A 158 -9.09 10.65 -10.96
CA LEU A 158 -9.35 10.92 -9.54
C LEU A 158 -10.55 10.10 -9.01
N MET A 159 -11.63 10.00 -9.78
CA MET A 159 -12.80 9.17 -9.44
C MET A 159 -12.41 7.69 -9.36
N MET A 160 -11.68 7.16 -10.33
CA MET A 160 -11.19 5.79 -10.31
C MET A 160 -10.31 5.52 -9.09
N CYS A 161 -9.40 6.45 -8.75
CA CYS A 161 -8.57 6.31 -7.55
C CYS A 161 -9.42 6.25 -6.28
N ARG A 162 -10.43 7.11 -6.17
CA ARG A 162 -11.36 7.12 -5.03
C ARG A 162 -12.17 5.83 -4.92
N GLU A 163 -12.70 5.33 -6.02
CA GLU A 163 -13.43 4.06 -6.09
C GLU A 163 -12.53 2.89 -5.63
N TRP A 164 -11.29 2.84 -6.10
CA TRP A 164 -10.36 1.80 -5.71
C TRP A 164 -9.89 1.92 -4.25
N ILE A 165 -9.88 3.12 -3.67
CA ILE A 165 -9.67 3.28 -2.22
C ILE A 165 -10.82 2.59 -1.44
N ASP A 166 -12.08 2.74 -1.86
CA ASP A 166 -13.21 2.04 -1.25
C ASP A 166 -13.13 0.52 -1.45
N HIS A 167 -12.77 0.06 -2.64
CA HIS A 167 -12.56 -1.37 -2.92
C HIS A 167 -11.41 -1.96 -2.08
N ALA A 168 -10.28 -1.28 -1.96
CA ALA A 168 -9.16 -1.70 -1.14
C ALA A 168 -9.55 -1.82 0.33
N ALA A 169 -10.26 -0.83 0.86
CA ALA A 169 -10.75 -0.87 2.24
C ALA A 169 -11.70 -2.07 2.47
N MET A 170 -12.60 -2.36 1.52
CA MET A 170 -13.53 -3.50 1.60
C MET A 170 -12.79 -4.84 1.51
N LEU A 171 -11.84 -4.97 0.60
CA LEU A 171 -10.96 -6.14 0.48
C LEU A 171 -10.10 -6.35 1.74
N GLY A 172 -9.84 -5.27 2.50
CA GLY A 172 -8.85 -5.28 3.57
C GLY A 172 -7.41 -5.16 3.05
N ALA A 173 -7.24 -4.71 1.81
CA ALA A 173 -5.93 -4.40 1.23
C ALA A 173 -5.41 -3.09 1.83
N PRO A 174 -4.23 -3.09 2.50
CA PRO A 174 -3.75 -1.91 3.21
C PRO A 174 -3.20 -0.82 2.29
N VAL A 175 -2.82 -1.15 1.06
CA VAL A 175 -2.10 -0.25 0.16
C VAL A 175 -2.59 -0.36 -1.28
N ILE A 176 -2.60 0.77 -1.97
CA ILE A 176 -2.81 0.87 -3.42
C ILE A 176 -1.54 1.43 -4.06
N ARG A 177 -0.96 0.69 -5.01
CA ARG A 177 0.06 1.25 -5.90
C ARG A 177 -0.60 2.21 -6.88
N ILE A 178 -0.05 3.41 -6.97
CA ILE A 178 -0.44 4.49 -7.89
C ILE A 178 0.71 4.89 -8.80
N PHE A 179 0.38 5.37 -10.00
CA PHE A 179 1.35 5.99 -10.91
C PHE A 179 1.35 7.52 -10.77
N ALA A 180 2.47 8.16 -11.10
CA ALA A 180 2.51 9.59 -11.33
C ALA A 180 1.85 9.96 -12.68
N GLY A 181 2.28 9.26 -13.72
CA GLY A 181 1.93 9.53 -15.11
C GLY A 181 3.10 10.06 -15.93
N SER A 182 2.78 10.58 -17.11
CA SER A 182 3.76 11.11 -18.05
C SER A 182 3.47 12.58 -18.40
N VAL A 183 4.52 13.29 -18.85
CA VAL A 183 4.37 14.67 -19.32
C VAL A 183 3.45 14.70 -20.56
N PRO A 184 2.31 15.39 -20.52
CA PRO A 184 1.45 15.55 -21.70
C PRO A 184 2.18 16.26 -22.84
N ALA A 185 1.79 15.95 -24.09
CA ALA A 185 2.39 16.57 -25.26
C ALA A 185 2.26 18.11 -25.21
N GLY A 186 3.39 18.81 -25.38
CA GLY A 186 3.47 20.26 -25.36
C GLY A 186 3.50 20.89 -23.98
N ASP A 187 3.60 20.08 -22.94
CA ASP A 187 3.65 20.53 -21.53
C ASP A 187 5.10 20.42 -20.96
N SER A 188 5.30 20.95 -19.74
CA SER A 188 6.55 20.83 -19.01
C SER A 188 6.46 19.74 -17.93
N GLU A 189 7.62 19.14 -17.59
CA GLU A 189 7.71 18.19 -16.47
C GLU A 189 7.31 18.86 -15.14
N GLU A 190 7.65 20.13 -14.96
CA GLU A 190 7.30 20.87 -13.75
C GLU A 190 5.79 20.99 -13.58
N ALA A 191 5.06 21.43 -14.63
CA ALA A 191 3.61 21.54 -14.59
C ALA A 191 2.94 20.15 -14.40
N ALA A 192 3.47 19.10 -15.05
CA ALA A 192 3.00 17.74 -14.86
C ALA A 192 3.21 17.26 -13.42
N ARG A 193 4.37 17.57 -12.81
CA ARG A 193 4.69 17.22 -11.42
C ARG A 193 3.77 17.96 -10.43
N GLU A 194 3.51 19.25 -10.64
CA GLU A 194 2.57 20.02 -9.81
C GLU A 194 1.17 19.40 -9.81
N ARG A 195 0.67 19.01 -10.99
CA ARG A 195 -0.63 18.32 -11.08
C ARG A 195 -0.61 16.94 -10.43
N CYS A 196 0.48 16.21 -10.58
CA CYS A 196 0.67 14.92 -9.92
C CYS A 196 0.60 15.08 -8.40
N VAL A 197 1.36 16.01 -7.84
CA VAL A 197 1.33 16.33 -6.40
C VAL A 197 -0.06 16.73 -5.93
N ALA A 198 -0.77 17.58 -6.69
CA ALA A 198 -2.14 17.97 -6.37
C ALA A 198 -3.09 16.76 -6.37
N GLY A 199 -3.01 15.89 -7.38
CA GLY A 199 -3.83 14.68 -7.47
C GLY A 199 -3.55 13.66 -6.34
N ILE A 200 -2.28 13.48 -5.98
CA ILE A 200 -1.90 12.65 -4.82
C ILE A 200 -2.48 13.27 -3.54
N ASN A 201 -2.30 14.57 -3.30
CA ASN A 201 -2.79 15.23 -2.10
C ASN A 201 -4.31 15.15 -1.94
N GLU A 202 -5.06 15.33 -3.03
CA GLU A 202 -6.52 15.19 -3.06
C GLU A 202 -6.94 13.75 -2.72
N SER A 203 -6.30 12.77 -3.34
CA SER A 203 -6.59 11.35 -3.10
C SER A 203 -6.22 10.89 -1.68
N LEU A 204 -5.14 11.45 -1.11
CA LEU A 204 -4.66 11.13 0.24
C LEU A 204 -5.64 11.52 1.33
N ASP A 205 -6.36 12.64 1.18
CA ASP A 205 -7.37 13.05 2.16
C ASP A 205 -8.48 11.99 2.28
N TYR A 206 -8.84 11.40 1.17
CA TYR A 206 -9.84 10.33 1.15
C TYR A 206 -9.26 8.99 1.63
N ALA A 207 -8.08 8.62 1.16
CA ALA A 207 -7.42 7.36 1.50
C ALA A 207 -7.16 7.24 3.01
N SER A 208 -6.74 8.34 3.65
CA SER A 208 -6.51 8.39 5.10
C SER A 208 -7.77 8.12 5.93
N GLN A 209 -8.94 8.57 5.47
CA GLN A 209 -10.23 8.32 6.12
C GLN A 209 -10.67 6.85 5.98
N ARG A 210 -10.19 6.16 4.96
CA ARG A 210 -10.48 4.74 4.69
C ARG A 210 -9.43 3.78 5.25
N GLY A 211 -8.32 4.30 5.81
CA GLY A 211 -7.23 3.49 6.33
C GLY A 211 -6.42 2.80 5.23
N VAL A 212 -6.29 3.44 4.05
CA VAL A 212 -5.60 2.90 2.88
C VAL A 212 -4.39 3.77 2.56
N PHE A 213 -3.22 3.15 2.38
CA PHE A 213 -2.00 3.81 1.94
C PHE A 213 -2.00 4.01 0.42
N LEU A 214 -1.43 5.13 -0.04
CA LEU A 214 -1.09 5.37 -1.44
C LEU A 214 0.41 5.22 -1.64
N ALA A 215 0.83 4.27 -2.47
CA ALA A 215 2.22 3.95 -2.75
C ALA A 215 2.60 4.37 -4.18
N LEU A 216 3.39 5.44 -4.32
CA LEU A 216 3.85 5.96 -5.61
C LEU A 216 4.95 5.06 -6.19
N GLU A 217 4.75 4.56 -7.41
CA GLU A 217 5.71 3.68 -8.06
C GLU A 217 6.71 4.42 -8.94
N ASN A 218 7.95 3.93 -8.97
CA ASN A 218 8.93 4.25 -10.00
C ASN A 218 8.60 3.51 -11.31
N HIS A 219 7.76 4.11 -12.16
CA HIS A 219 7.20 3.46 -13.37
C HIS A 219 7.47 4.24 -14.66
N GLY A 220 8.59 4.92 -14.80
CA GLY A 220 8.87 5.77 -15.97
C GLY A 220 8.12 7.11 -15.92
N GLY A 221 7.92 7.76 -17.06
CA GLY A 221 7.32 9.10 -17.09
C GLY A 221 8.09 10.08 -16.21
N ILE A 222 7.39 10.78 -15.29
CA ILE A 222 8.01 11.69 -14.32
C ILE A 222 8.51 10.98 -13.05
N THR A 223 8.65 9.64 -13.09
CA THR A 223 9.25 8.81 -12.05
C THR A 223 10.34 7.89 -12.60
N SER A 224 10.95 8.26 -13.73
CA SER A 224 12.00 7.49 -14.42
C SER A 224 13.33 7.47 -13.65
N THR A 225 13.56 8.39 -12.73
CA THR A 225 14.76 8.48 -11.90
C THR A 225 14.39 8.70 -10.43
N SER A 226 15.27 8.32 -9.53
CA SER A 226 15.08 8.58 -8.09
C SER A 226 14.98 10.08 -7.78
N GLU A 227 15.67 10.93 -8.52
CA GLU A 227 15.59 12.39 -8.34
C GLU A 227 14.18 12.91 -8.63
N GLN A 228 13.54 12.43 -9.72
CA GLN A 228 12.18 12.82 -10.06
C GLN A 228 11.17 12.39 -8.98
N ILE A 229 11.29 11.16 -8.47
CA ILE A 229 10.43 10.68 -7.37
C ILE A 229 10.61 11.53 -6.11
N LEU A 230 11.85 11.82 -5.73
CA LEU A 230 12.15 12.63 -4.55
C LEU A 230 11.54 14.04 -4.66
N LYS A 231 11.59 14.66 -5.84
CA LYS A 231 10.91 15.96 -6.10
C LYS A 231 9.38 15.87 -5.94
N ILE A 232 8.76 14.75 -6.31
CA ILE A 232 7.32 14.53 -6.06
C ILE A 232 7.07 14.38 -4.56
N ILE A 233 7.86 13.56 -3.86
CA ILE A 233 7.74 13.34 -2.40
C ILE A 233 7.87 14.66 -1.64
N GLU A 234 8.80 15.53 -2.03
CA GLU A 234 9.00 16.86 -1.44
C GLU A 234 7.77 17.76 -1.60
N GLY A 235 7.00 17.61 -2.68
CA GLY A 235 5.79 18.36 -2.93
C GLY A 235 4.52 17.80 -2.26
N VAL A 236 4.52 16.50 -1.92
CA VAL A 236 3.37 15.86 -1.28
C VAL A 236 3.32 16.24 0.20
N LYS A 237 2.13 16.62 0.69
CA LYS A 237 1.91 16.94 2.11
C LYS A 237 2.31 15.78 3.01
N ALA A 238 2.87 16.10 4.18
CA ALA A 238 3.21 15.09 5.16
C ALA A 238 1.97 14.30 5.59
N SER A 239 2.00 13.01 5.33
CA SER A 239 0.92 12.09 5.68
C SER A 239 1.52 10.72 6.01
N PRO A 240 1.08 10.05 7.08
CA PRO A 240 1.49 8.68 7.35
C PRO A 240 0.94 7.69 6.31
N TRP A 241 -0.04 8.08 5.50
CA TRP A 241 -0.72 7.25 4.51
C TRP A 241 -0.10 7.32 3.12
N PHE A 242 1.06 7.95 2.98
CA PHE A 242 1.80 8.06 1.72
C PHE A 242 3.20 7.48 1.83
N GLY A 243 3.65 6.85 0.75
CA GLY A 243 5.02 6.39 0.57
C GLY A 243 5.27 5.89 -0.85
N VAL A 244 6.34 5.15 -1.01
CA VAL A 244 6.79 4.63 -2.30
C VAL A 244 6.44 3.15 -2.44
N ASN A 245 5.94 2.76 -3.61
CA ASN A 245 6.00 1.39 -4.10
C ASN A 245 7.34 1.24 -4.83
N LEU A 246 8.31 0.64 -4.17
CA LEU A 246 9.63 0.39 -4.76
C LEU A 246 9.53 -0.77 -5.75
N ASP A 247 9.59 -0.45 -7.05
CA ASP A 247 9.67 -1.47 -8.10
C ASP A 247 11.15 -1.74 -8.45
N GLY A 248 11.55 -3.00 -8.28
CA GLY A 248 12.93 -3.44 -8.43
C GLY A 248 13.45 -3.48 -9.86
N GLY A 249 12.60 -3.30 -10.88
CA GLY A 249 12.97 -3.47 -12.29
C GLY A 249 12.72 -2.26 -13.20
N ASN A 250 12.02 -1.23 -12.74
CA ASN A 250 11.54 -0.17 -13.64
C ASN A 250 12.54 0.95 -13.93
N PHE A 251 13.59 1.13 -13.14
CA PHE A 251 14.64 2.11 -13.46
C PHE A 251 15.49 1.67 -14.66
N LYS A 252 15.66 2.58 -15.63
CA LYS A 252 16.50 2.39 -16.81
C LYS A 252 17.74 3.28 -16.78
N THR A 253 18.15 3.69 -15.61
CA THR A 253 19.33 4.53 -15.34
C THR A 253 20.61 3.72 -15.42
N PRO A 254 21.80 4.35 -15.41
CA PRO A 254 23.08 3.65 -15.42
C PRO A 254 23.28 2.68 -14.25
N ASP A 255 22.79 3.03 -13.05
CA ASP A 255 22.77 2.14 -11.87
C ASP A 255 21.36 2.14 -11.23
N PRO A 256 20.47 1.23 -11.66
CA PRO A 256 19.13 1.11 -11.07
C PRO A 256 19.14 0.84 -9.57
N TYR A 257 20.11 0.10 -9.07
CA TYR A 257 20.21 -0.22 -7.64
C TYR A 257 20.56 0.98 -6.79
N PHE A 258 21.38 1.90 -7.30
CA PHE A 258 21.63 3.19 -6.65
C PHE A 258 20.34 4.01 -6.53
N ASP A 259 19.54 4.05 -7.58
CA ASP A 259 18.23 4.74 -7.55
C ASP A 259 17.27 4.08 -6.54
N LEU A 260 17.26 2.74 -6.47
CA LEU A 260 16.47 2.02 -5.46
C LEU A 260 16.92 2.36 -4.03
N GLU A 261 18.22 2.44 -3.76
CA GLU A 261 18.75 2.83 -2.44
C GLU A 261 18.26 4.22 -2.01
N ARG A 262 18.16 5.17 -2.94
CA ARG A 262 17.70 6.53 -2.65
C ARG A 262 16.22 6.60 -2.26
N ILE A 263 15.37 5.76 -2.83
CA ILE A 263 13.92 5.77 -2.54
C ILE A 263 13.52 4.76 -1.45
N ALA A 264 14.39 3.81 -1.09
CA ALA A 264 14.12 2.78 -0.10
C ALA A 264 13.66 3.32 1.27
N PRO A 265 14.16 4.46 1.80
CA PRO A 265 13.67 5.03 3.05
C PRO A 265 12.19 5.43 3.06
N TYR A 266 11.59 5.62 1.89
CA TYR A 266 10.19 6.02 1.71
C TYR A 266 9.26 4.84 1.35
N THR A 267 9.81 3.63 1.23
CA THR A 267 9.09 2.45 0.73
C THR A 267 8.05 1.95 1.73
N ILE A 268 6.80 1.80 1.31
CA ILE A 268 5.71 1.18 2.09
C ILE A 268 5.23 -0.13 1.47
N ASN A 269 5.50 -0.34 0.18
CA ASN A 269 5.31 -1.60 -0.54
C ASN A 269 6.50 -1.80 -1.49
N ALA A 270 6.87 -3.03 -1.78
CA ALA A 270 7.97 -3.34 -2.69
C ALA A 270 7.54 -4.41 -3.69
N GLN A 271 7.71 -4.13 -4.99
CA GLN A 271 7.52 -5.08 -6.08
C GLN A 271 8.87 -5.42 -6.69
N LEU A 272 9.19 -6.71 -6.77
CA LEU A 272 10.44 -7.20 -7.35
C LEU A 272 10.18 -7.90 -8.68
N LYS A 273 11.04 -7.62 -9.64
CA LYS A 273 11.02 -8.23 -10.98
C LYS A 273 12.20 -9.15 -11.19
N ALA A 274 12.08 -10.09 -12.12
CA ALA A 274 13.17 -10.99 -12.47
C ALA A 274 14.21 -10.33 -13.41
N THR A 275 13.85 -9.19 -14.00
CA THR A 275 14.67 -8.44 -14.97
C THR A 275 14.81 -6.98 -14.52
N VAL A 276 16.02 -6.42 -14.69
CA VAL A 276 16.38 -5.00 -14.51
C VAL A 276 16.93 -4.44 -15.81
N PHE A 277 17.04 -3.10 -15.91
CA PHE A 277 17.41 -2.45 -17.17
C PHE A 277 18.51 -1.38 -17.01
N PRO A 278 19.74 -1.70 -16.55
CA PRO A 278 20.82 -0.71 -16.50
C PRO A 278 21.09 -0.16 -17.89
N ASN A 279 21.09 1.16 -18.03
CA ASN A 279 21.16 1.86 -19.32
C ASN A 279 20.08 1.43 -20.34
N GLY A 280 18.95 0.91 -19.88
CA GLY A 280 17.88 0.40 -20.74
C GLY A 280 18.13 -1.00 -21.32
N ILE A 281 19.21 -1.67 -20.93
CA ILE A 281 19.55 -3.03 -21.40
C ILE A 281 19.01 -4.05 -20.40
N ALA A 282 18.29 -5.05 -20.89
CA ALA A 282 17.72 -6.09 -20.06
C ALA A 282 18.79 -7.00 -19.46
N GLU A 283 18.81 -7.12 -18.15
CA GLU A 283 19.69 -8.01 -17.40
C GLU A 283 18.88 -8.74 -16.32
N LYS A 284 19.36 -9.90 -15.87
CA LYS A 284 18.75 -10.62 -14.77
C LYS A 284 18.89 -9.83 -13.48
N ALA A 285 17.77 -9.65 -12.76
CA ALA A 285 17.78 -8.94 -11.48
C ALA A 285 18.57 -9.69 -10.40
N ASP A 286 19.38 -8.96 -9.64
CA ASP A 286 19.97 -9.42 -8.40
C ASP A 286 18.96 -9.21 -7.25
N LEU A 287 18.09 -10.20 -7.06
CA LEU A 287 17.05 -10.17 -6.02
C LEU A 287 17.65 -10.07 -4.61
N GLN A 288 18.85 -10.65 -4.40
CA GLN A 288 19.55 -10.58 -3.11
C GLN A 288 19.99 -9.13 -2.82
N ARG A 289 20.52 -8.43 -3.83
CA ARG A 289 20.91 -7.02 -3.71
C ARG A 289 19.70 -6.12 -3.39
N VAL A 290 18.57 -6.32 -4.07
CA VAL A 290 17.34 -5.54 -3.78
C VAL A 290 16.85 -5.80 -2.36
N ILE A 291 16.83 -7.04 -1.92
CA ILE A 291 16.43 -7.39 -0.54
C ILE A 291 17.41 -6.80 0.49
N ALA A 292 18.71 -6.79 0.21
CA ALA A 292 19.69 -6.12 1.05
C ALA A 292 19.47 -4.61 1.15
N ILE A 293 19.09 -3.93 0.04
CA ILE A 293 18.68 -2.51 0.05
C ILE A 293 17.49 -2.30 1.01
N LEU A 294 16.47 -3.13 0.90
CA LEU A 294 15.29 -3.07 1.78
C LEU A 294 15.66 -3.34 3.25
N LYS A 295 16.55 -4.29 3.52
CA LYS A 295 17.06 -4.57 4.88
C LYS A 295 17.76 -3.35 5.47
N ARG A 296 18.68 -2.72 4.73
CA ARG A 296 19.37 -1.49 5.18
C ARG A 296 18.41 -0.34 5.47
N ALA A 297 17.29 -0.26 4.76
CA ALA A 297 16.22 0.69 5.04
C ALA A 297 15.30 0.27 6.22
N ASN A 298 15.60 -0.81 6.93
CA ASN A 298 14.74 -1.41 7.96
C ASN A 298 13.31 -1.67 7.46
N TYR A 299 13.15 -2.06 6.19
CA TYR A 299 11.83 -2.26 5.59
C TYR A 299 11.05 -3.35 6.30
N ARG A 300 9.79 -3.06 6.59
CA ARG A 300 8.84 -3.99 7.22
C ARG A 300 7.54 -3.97 6.41
N GLY A 301 7.27 -5.05 5.71
CA GLY A 301 6.10 -5.12 4.82
C GLY A 301 6.20 -6.26 3.82
N TYR A 302 5.38 -6.18 2.77
CA TYR A 302 5.36 -7.19 1.72
C TYR A 302 6.45 -6.93 0.68
N VAL A 303 7.12 -8.01 0.27
CA VAL A 303 7.94 -8.07 -0.92
C VAL A 303 7.17 -8.89 -1.94
N VAL A 304 6.63 -8.21 -2.92
CA VAL A 304 5.72 -8.76 -3.92
C VAL A 304 6.52 -9.14 -5.17
N LEU A 305 6.46 -10.39 -5.61
CA LEU A 305 7.01 -10.73 -6.94
C LEU A 305 6.03 -10.26 -8.01
N GLU A 306 6.52 -9.45 -8.96
CA GLU A 306 5.83 -9.10 -10.20
C GLU A 306 6.61 -9.67 -11.38
N TYR A 307 6.16 -10.83 -11.88
CA TYR A 307 6.85 -11.57 -12.95
C TYR A 307 6.34 -11.15 -14.33
N GLU A 308 7.23 -10.67 -15.19
CA GLU A 308 6.88 -10.17 -16.53
C GLU A 308 7.65 -10.84 -17.67
N ASP A 309 8.55 -11.79 -17.36
CA ASP A 309 9.39 -12.42 -18.37
C ASP A 309 8.62 -13.43 -19.25
N GLN A 310 9.27 -13.92 -20.30
CA GLN A 310 8.63 -14.74 -21.35
C GLN A 310 8.32 -16.18 -20.92
N GLU A 311 9.08 -16.74 -19.99
CA GLU A 311 8.85 -18.09 -19.49
C GLU A 311 7.45 -18.21 -18.85
N ASP A 312 6.88 -19.41 -18.87
CA ASP A 312 5.57 -19.63 -18.22
C ASP A 312 5.64 -19.29 -16.73
N PRO A 313 4.75 -18.44 -16.21
CA PRO A 313 4.79 -18.01 -14.82
C PRO A 313 4.66 -19.17 -13.82
N ARG A 314 3.92 -20.24 -14.17
CA ARG A 314 3.80 -21.42 -13.29
C ARG A 314 5.12 -22.17 -13.13
N THR A 315 6.00 -22.09 -14.11
CA THR A 315 7.35 -22.69 -14.09
C THR A 315 8.35 -21.78 -13.38
N ALA A 316 8.37 -20.49 -13.71
CA ALA A 316 9.39 -19.55 -13.23
C ALA A 316 9.17 -19.09 -11.79
N ILE A 317 7.93 -18.78 -11.43
CA ILE A 317 7.59 -18.16 -10.13
C ILE A 317 8.06 -18.97 -8.92
N PRO A 318 7.85 -20.30 -8.82
CA PRO A 318 8.27 -21.05 -7.65
C PRO A 318 9.77 -20.93 -7.33
N THR A 319 10.61 -20.94 -8.38
CA THR A 319 12.07 -20.77 -8.24
C THR A 319 12.43 -19.36 -7.78
N LEU A 320 11.76 -18.32 -8.32
CA LEU A 320 12.01 -16.94 -7.93
C LEU A 320 11.56 -16.65 -6.49
N ILE A 321 10.40 -17.16 -6.10
CA ILE A 321 9.90 -17.06 -4.71
C ILE A 321 10.87 -17.74 -3.74
N GLN A 322 11.41 -18.91 -4.09
CA GLN A 322 12.39 -19.56 -3.22
C GLN A 322 13.67 -18.71 -3.07
N LYS A 323 14.19 -18.13 -4.15
CA LYS A 323 15.34 -17.20 -4.09
C LYS A 323 15.05 -15.97 -3.21
N MET A 324 13.87 -15.39 -3.31
CA MET A 324 13.47 -14.27 -2.47
C MET A 324 13.38 -14.69 -1.00
N ARG A 325 12.82 -15.86 -0.72
CA ARG A 325 12.73 -16.44 0.62
C ARG A 325 14.12 -16.63 1.23
N ASP A 326 15.03 -17.22 0.48
CA ASP A 326 16.42 -17.43 0.92
C ASP A 326 17.13 -16.09 1.19
N ALA A 327 16.95 -15.09 0.31
CA ALA A 327 17.52 -13.76 0.48
C ALA A 327 16.96 -13.03 1.72
N ILE A 328 15.66 -13.16 2.00
CA ILE A 328 15.04 -12.58 3.21
C ILE A 328 15.63 -13.19 4.48
N HIS A 329 15.84 -14.51 4.51
CA HIS A 329 16.35 -15.23 5.68
C HIS A 329 17.87 -15.25 5.80
N SER A 330 18.62 -14.88 4.74
CA SER A 330 20.08 -14.76 4.82
C SER A 330 20.47 -13.69 5.84
N GLN A 331 21.45 -14.01 6.69
CA GLN A 331 22.10 -12.98 7.52
C GLN A 331 22.93 -12.06 6.61
N GLU A 332 22.94 -10.76 6.90
CA GLU A 332 23.90 -9.87 6.26
C GLU A 332 25.31 -10.29 6.69
N SER A 333 26.11 -10.72 5.72
CA SER A 333 27.51 -11.04 5.93
C SER A 333 28.38 -9.78 5.96
#